data_613cd63049c58b96c7590d45569857d8
#
_entry.id   613cd63049c58b96c7590d45569857d8
#
_cell.length_a   1.000
_cell.length_b   1.000
_cell.length_c   1.000
_cell.angle_alpha   90.00
_cell.angle_beta   90.00
_cell.angle_gamma   90.00
#
_symmetry.space_group_name_H-M   'P 1'
#
loop_
_entity.id
_entity.type
_entity.pdbx_description
1 polymer ?
#
loop_
_entity_poly.entity_id
_entity_poly.type
_entity_poly.pdbx_seq_one_letter_code
_entity_poly.pdbx_strand_id
1 'polypeptide(L)'
;NNYIHRLQDLEMEVPPLLATMSRLKQEPYDSTSSRAYNHEEGMKFINRGEGVRRLGDHKKYANALSRNYASTIWQFNDDARKQRLLVCEFHTKANALNSDAMKVLEEAVDRLEKDDYQGLVVYNEAMNFSAGADLNTMIGLADKEDWTGIDKYLSHFQNVCRKMKYASKPTISAVAGLAIGGGFEVACQT
;
A
#
# COMPACT_ATOMS: atom_id res chain seq x y z
N ASN A 1 -24.35 6.72 14.33
CA ASN A 1 -25.49 7.23 15.12
C ASN A 1 -25.81 8.71 14.79
N ASN A 2 -24.84 9.63 14.70
CA ASN A 2 -25.11 11.04 14.40
C ASN A 2 -25.85 11.27 13.07
N TYR A 3 -25.66 10.43 12.06
CA TYR A 3 -26.30 10.62 10.76
C TYR A 3 -27.78 10.26 10.79
N ILE A 4 -28.15 9.20 11.49
CA ILE A 4 -29.54 8.78 11.65
C ILE A 4 -30.33 9.81 12.44
N HIS A 5 -29.79 10.31 13.55
CA HIS A 5 -30.42 11.41 14.31
C HIS A 5 -30.65 12.64 13.45
N ARG A 6 -29.68 13.02 12.64
CA ARG A 6 -29.79 14.16 11.73
C ARG A 6 -30.89 13.97 10.66
N LEU A 7 -31.06 12.74 10.14
CA LEU A 7 -32.17 12.43 9.23
C LEU A 7 -33.53 12.53 9.94
N GLN A 8 -33.63 12.06 11.17
CA GLN A 8 -34.84 12.15 11.99
C GLN A 8 -35.17 13.59 12.36
N ASP A 9 -34.17 14.40 12.72
CA ASP A 9 -34.36 15.82 13.01
C ASP A 9 -34.86 16.63 11.78
N LEU A 10 -34.53 16.15 10.58
CA LEU A 10 -34.96 16.72 9.31
C LEU A 10 -36.27 16.10 8.79
N GLU A 11 -36.95 15.28 9.61
CA GLU A 11 -38.19 14.55 9.23
C GLU A 11 -38.00 13.70 7.95
N MET A 12 -36.77 13.26 7.66
CA MET A 12 -36.45 12.40 6.52
C MET A 12 -36.56 10.93 6.91
N GLU A 13 -37.03 10.12 5.96
CA GLU A 13 -37.05 8.66 6.15
C GLU A 13 -35.64 8.11 6.28
N VAL A 14 -35.42 7.31 7.33
CA VAL A 14 -34.13 6.63 7.52
C VAL A 14 -34.05 5.42 6.59
N PRO A 15 -33.08 5.37 5.68
CA PRO A 15 -32.92 4.23 4.76
C PRO A 15 -32.86 2.89 5.52
N PRO A 16 -33.55 1.83 5.05
CA PRO A 16 -33.64 0.53 5.74
C PRO A 16 -32.26 -0.07 6.09
N LEU A 17 -31.27 0.14 5.23
CA LEU A 17 -29.89 -0.28 5.48
C LEU A 17 -29.32 0.40 6.73
N LEU A 18 -29.44 1.72 6.85
CA LEU A 18 -28.91 2.47 7.99
C LEU A 18 -29.67 2.11 9.30
N ALA A 19 -30.98 1.94 9.23
CA ALA A 19 -31.78 1.50 10.38
C ALA A 19 -31.35 0.12 10.87
N THR A 20 -31.12 -0.81 9.95
CA THR A 20 -30.66 -2.17 10.26
C THR A 20 -29.24 -2.17 10.84
N MET A 21 -28.32 -1.41 10.25
CA MET A 21 -26.93 -1.28 10.73
C MET A 21 -26.88 -0.70 12.15
N SER A 22 -27.68 0.32 12.42
CA SER A 22 -27.77 0.92 13.75
C SER A 22 -28.30 -0.06 14.79
N ARG A 23 -29.34 -0.81 14.44
CA ARG A 23 -29.95 -1.83 15.32
C ARG A 23 -28.96 -2.97 15.63
N LEU A 24 -28.22 -3.43 14.63
CA LEU A 24 -27.26 -4.51 14.76
C LEU A 24 -25.90 -4.04 15.34
N LYS A 25 -25.68 -2.74 15.50
CA LYS A 25 -24.39 -2.13 15.87
C LYS A 25 -23.25 -2.62 14.97
N GLN A 26 -23.53 -2.80 13.70
CA GLN A 26 -22.57 -3.25 12.69
C GLN A 26 -22.25 -2.12 11.73
N GLU A 27 -21.05 -2.17 11.18
CA GLU A 27 -20.64 -1.30 10.06
C GLU A 27 -21.06 -1.91 8.73
N PRO A 28 -21.37 -1.07 7.71
CA PRO A 28 -21.78 -1.56 6.39
C PRO A 28 -20.66 -2.32 5.68
N TYR A 29 -19.41 -2.13 6.11
CA TYR A 29 -18.23 -2.80 5.57
C TYR A 29 -17.40 -3.38 6.70
N ASP A 30 -17.01 -4.63 6.55
CA ASP A 30 -15.97 -5.23 7.35
C ASP A 30 -14.66 -5.20 6.56
N SER A 31 -13.82 -4.22 6.85
CA SER A 31 -12.52 -4.04 6.20
C SER A 31 -11.57 -5.22 6.47
N THR A 32 -11.76 -5.94 7.57
CA THR A 32 -10.89 -7.06 7.94
C THR A 32 -11.22 -8.33 7.17
N SER A 33 -12.49 -8.55 6.83
CA SER A 33 -12.95 -9.74 6.11
C SER A 33 -13.33 -9.48 4.64
N SER A 34 -13.20 -8.23 4.17
CA SER A 34 -13.62 -7.83 2.82
C SER A 34 -15.08 -8.17 2.52
N ARG A 35 -15.95 -7.94 3.49
CA ARG A 35 -17.39 -8.16 3.38
C ARG A 35 -18.13 -6.85 3.37
N ALA A 36 -19.23 -6.82 2.61
CA ALA A 36 -20.21 -5.75 2.65
C ALA A 36 -21.54 -6.31 3.16
N TYR A 37 -22.31 -5.48 3.85
CA TYR A 37 -23.64 -5.86 4.28
C TYR A 37 -24.62 -5.74 3.12
N ASN A 38 -25.30 -6.85 2.81
CA ASN A 38 -26.47 -6.87 1.96
C ASN A 38 -27.70 -7.03 2.84
N HIS A 39 -28.70 -6.20 2.63
CA HIS A 39 -29.87 -6.13 3.50
C HIS A 39 -30.75 -7.39 3.46
N GLU A 40 -30.70 -8.16 2.38
CA GLU A 40 -31.46 -9.41 2.23
C GLU A 40 -30.71 -10.64 2.79
N GLU A 41 -29.39 -10.64 2.69
CA GLU A 41 -28.56 -11.82 2.89
C GLU A 41 -27.48 -11.66 3.98
N GLY A 42 -27.42 -10.49 4.63
CA GLY A 42 -26.43 -10.20 5.68
C GLY A 42 -25.04 -9.88 5.13
N MET A 43 -23.99 -10.18 5.91
CA MET A 43 -22.60 -9.89 5.52
C MET A 43 -22.11 -10.85 4.43
N LYS A 44 -21.87 -10.32 3.23
CA LYS A 44 -21.32 -11.07 2.08
C LYS A 44 -19.93 -10.62 1.71
N PHE A 45 -19.15 -11.55 1.17
CA PHE A 45 -17.90 -11.19 0.50
C PHE A 45 -18.19 -10.26 -0.68
N ILE A 46 -17.37 -9.21 -0.79
CA ILE A 46 -17.41 -8.34 -1.96
C ILE A 46 -16.94 -9.17 -3.15
N ASN A 47 -17.86 -9.46 -4.09
CA ASN A 47 -17.49 -10.14 -5.33
C ASN A 47 -16.63 -9.19 -6.17
N ARG A 48 -15.46 -9.63 -6.56
CA ARG A 48 -14.53 -8.90 -7.41
C ARG A 48 -14.41 -9.60 -8.74
N GLY A 49 -14.08 -8.83 -9.77
CA GLY A 49 -13.79 -9.38 -11.09
C GLY A 49 -12.66 -10.43 -11.01
N GLU A 50 -12.68 -11.37 -11.95
CA GLU A 50 -11.65 -12.40 -12.06
C GLU A 50 -10.25 -11.74 -12.16
N GLY A 51 -9.29 -12.25 -11.42
CA GLY A 51 -7.91 -11.75 -11.40
C GLY A 51 -7.68 -10.51 -10.51
N VAL A 52 -8.74 -9.87 -9.97
CA VAL A 52 -8.58 -8.75 -9.03
C VAL A 52 -8.17 -9.27 -7.67
N ARG A 53 -6.98 -8.85 -7.21
CA ARG A 53 -6.44 -9.20 -5.89
C ARG A 53 -6.16 -7.95 -5.09
N ARG A 54 -6.43 -7.97 -3.79
CA ARG A 54 -6.09 -6.89 -2.86
C ARG A 54 -5.07 -7.39 -1.84
N LEU A 55 -4.12 -6.51 -1.54
CA LEU A 55 -3.07 -6.80 -0.56
C LEU A 55 -3.65 -7.12 0.83
N GLY A 56 -4.69 -6.38 1.26
CA GLY A 56 -5.35 -6.61 2.55
C GLY A 56 -5.97 -8.00 2.71
N ASP A 57 -6.49 -8.57 1.64
CA ASP A 57 -7.02 -9.94 1.67
C ASP A 57 -5.89 -10.96 1.81
N HIS A 58 -4.76 -10.67 1.16
CA HIS A 58 -3.59 -11.54 1.15
C HIS A 58 -2.81 -11.52 2.47
N LYS A 59 -2.69 -10.36 3.10
CA LYS A 59 -1.98 -10.18 4.39
C LYS A 59 -2.49 -11.09 5.51
N LYS A 60 -3.72 -11.56 5.44
CA LYS A 60 -4.29 -12.48 6.43
C LYS A 60 -3.62 -13.84 6.42
N TYR A 61 -3.04 -14.24 5.31
CA TYR A 61 -2.47 -15.57 5.08
C TYR A 61 -1.00 -15.53 4.66
N ALA A 62 -0.45 -14.34 4.41
CA ALA A 62 0.92 -14.17 3.94
C ALA A 62 1.87 -13.88 5.11
N ASN A 63 3.05 -14.46 5.05
CA ASN A 63 4.16 -14.07 5.89
C ASN A 63 4.92 -12.90 5.26
N ALA A 64 5.20 -11.86 6.06
CA ALA A 64 6.12 -10.82 5.65
C ALA A 64 7.53 -11.41 5.56
N LEU A 65 8.19 -11.21 4.43
CA LEU A 65 9.59 -11.66 4.24
C LEU A 65 10.59 -10.73 4.93
N SER A 66 10.27 -9.44 4.93
CA SER A 66 11.02 -8.39 5.60
C SER A 66 10.07 -7.25 5.96
N ARG A 67 10.32 -6.61 7.09
CA ARG A 67 9.49 -5.49 7.58
C ARG A 67 10.29 -4.56 8.48
N ASN A 68 10.09 -3.27 8.27
CA ASN A 68 10.41 -2.25 9.27
C ASN A 68 9.18 -1.36 9.51
N TYR A 69 9.32 -0.25 10.24
CA TYR A 69 8.20 0.68 10.49
C TYR A 69 7.73 1.41 9.21
N ALA A 70 8.56 1.49 8.19
CA ALA A 70 8.30 2.27 6.98
C ALA A 70 7.79 1.43 5.82
N SER A 71 8.12 0.14 5.75
CA SER A 71 7.79 -0.73 4.60
C SER A 71 7.75 -2.21 4.98
N THR A 72 7.08 -2.99 4.14
CA THR A 72 7.05 -4.47 4.23
C THR A 72 7.20 -5.08 2.85
N ILE A 73 7.94 -6.18 2.77
CA ILE A 73 7.97 -7.07 1.61
C ILE A 73 7.07 -8.27 1.89
N TRP A 74 6.09 -8.46 1.02
CA TRP A 74 5.18 -9.59 1.05
C TRP A 74 5.50 -10.55 -0.08
N GLN A 75 5.34 -11.84 0.17
CA GLN A 75 5.38 -12.85 -0.88
C GLN A 75 3.95 -13.19 -1.31
N PHE A 76 3.69 -13.12 -2.59
CA PHE A 76 2.47 -13.62 -3.23
C PHE A 76 2.76 -14.91 -3.99
N ASN A 77 1.94 -15.93 -3.74
CA ASN A 77 1.97 -17.17 -4.50
C ASN A 77 0.74 -17.21 -5.40
N ASP A 78 0.93 -17.43 -6.68
CA ASP A 78 -0.13 -17.81 -7.61
C ASP A 78 0.00 -19.31 -7.89
N ASP A 79 -0.74 -20.11 -7.10
CA ASP A 79 -0.65 -21.57 -7.18
C ASP A 79 -1.13 -22.10 -8.54
N ALA A 80 -2.09 -21.41 -9.18
CA ALA A 80 -2.61 -21.79 -10.48
C ALA A 80 -1.55 -21.65 -11.59
N ARG A 81 -0.71 -20.59 -11.49
CA ARG A 81 0.37 -20.33 -12.46
C ARG A 81 1.73 -20.79 -11.97
N LYS A 82 1.83 -21.30 -10.75
CA LYS A 82 3.10 -21.65 -10.07
C LYS A 82 4.08 -20.46 -10.06
N GLN A 83 3.57 -19.26 -9.85
CA GLN A 83 4.36 -18.02 -9.84
C GLN A 83 4.47 -17.47 -8.43
N ARG A 84 5.64 -16.93 -8.13
CA ARG A 84 5.95 -16.23 -6.87
C ARG A 84 6.28 -14.78 -7.19
N LEU A 85 5.55 -13.87 -6.59
CA LEU A 85 5.76 -12.43 -6.76
C LEU A 85 6.12 -11.79 -5.43
N LEU A 86 6.90 -10.74 -5.49
CA LEU A 86 7.13 -9.84 -4.36
C LEU A 86 6.19 -8.65 -4.44
N VAL A 87 5.70 -8.21 -3.29
CA VAL A 87 4.97 -6.94 -3.17
C VAL A 87 5.65 -6.11 -2.10
N CYS A 88 6.12 -4.92 -2.47
CA CYS A 88 6.66 -3.93 -1.55
C CYS A 88 5.56 -2.91 -1.22
N GLU A 89 5.27 -2.76 0.07
CA GLU A 89 4.25 -1.85 0.59
C GLU A 89 4.88 -0.83 1.54
N PHE A 90 4.54 0.46 1.37
CA PHE A 90 4.96 1.53 2.27
C PHE A 90 3.92 1.77 3.37
N HIS A 91 4.38 2.16 4.58
CA HIS A 91 3.52 2.40 5.76
C HIS A 91 3.72 3.76 6.41
N THR A 92 4.65 4.56 5.92
CA THR A 92 4.89 5.90 6.44
C THR A 92 3.66 6.79 6.28
N LYS A 93 3.59 7.89 7.02
CA LYS A 93 2.54 8.88 6.82
C LYS A 93 2.55 9.37 5.37
N ALA A 94 1.39 9.30 4.71
CA ALA A 94 1.22 9.62 3.29
C ALA A 94 2.15 8.81 2.35
N ASN A 95 2.66 7.66 2.79
CA ASN A 95 3.64 6.84 2.08
C ASN A 95 4.88 7.63 1.63
N ALA A 96 5.33 8.58 2.48
CA ALA A 96 6.57 9.31 2.25
C ALA A 96 7.77 8.36 2.27
N LEU A 97 8.70 8.56 1.35
CA LEU A 97 9.85 7.70 1.13
C LEU A 97 11.05 8.22 1.93
N ASN A 98 11.24 7.67 3.13
CA ASN A 98 12.44 7.90 3.93
C ASN A 98 13.51 6.82 3.66
N SER A 99 14.67 6.96 4.29
CA SER A 99 15.78 6.00 4.13
C SER A 99 15.37 4.56 4.44
N ASP A 100 14.51 4.33 5.44
CA ASP A 100 14.11 2.97 5.81
C ASP A 100 13.10 2.36 4.85
N ALA A 101 12.22 3.18 4.24
CA ALA A 101 11.37 2.75 3.15
C ALA A 101 12.21 2.32 1.93
N MET A 102 13.22 3.13 1.58
CA MET A 102 14.09 2.85 0.44
C MET A 102 14.99 1.62 0.66
N LYS A 103 15.45 1.36 1.89
CA LYS A 103 16.19 0.12 2.23
C LYS A 103 15.37 -1.13 1.98
N VAL A 104 14.09 -1.13 2.36
CA VAL A 104 13.20 -2.29 2.14
C VAL A 104 12.89 -2.46 0.65
N LEU A 105 12.71 -1.35 -0.07
CA LEU A 105 12.52 -1.41 -1.53
C LEU A 105 13.79 -1.95 -2.22
N GLU A 106 14.99 -1.52 -1.80
CA GLU A 106 16.25 -2.07 -2.28
C GLU A 106 16.36 -3.57 -2.01
N GLU A 107 16.06 -4.00 -0.78
CA GLU A 107 16.02 -5.41 -0.42
C GLU A 107 15.05 -6.21 -1.31
N ALA A 108 13.88 -5.64 -1.64
CA ALA A 108 12.92 -6.29 -2.52
C ALA A 108 13.49 -6.53 -3.92
N VAL A 109 14.21 -5.54 -4.47
CA VAL A 109 14.89 -5.69 -5.77
C VAL A 109 16.03 -6.71 -5.68
N ASP A 110 16.82 -6.68 -4.62
CA ASP A 110 17.92 -7.63 -4.42
C ASP A 110 17.39 -9.07 -4.30
N ARG A 111 16.25 -9.29 -3.63
CA ARG A 111 15.57 -10.59 -3.56
C ARG A 111 15.01 -11.02 -4.92
N LEU A 112 14.45 -10.07 -5.68
CA LEU A 112 13.97 -10.34 -7.04
C LEU A 112 15.10 -10.90 -7.92
N GLU A 113 16.30 -10.34 -7.82
CA GLU A 113 17.44 -10.76 -8.62
C GLU A 113 18.03 -12.12 -8.18
N LYS A 114 18.08 -12.38 -6.87
CA LYS A 114 18.77 -13.54 -6.30
C LYS A 114 17.90 -14.77 -6.15
N ASP A 115 16.61 -14.56 -5.83
CA ASP A 115 15.69 -15.63 -5.49
C ASP A 115 14.76 -15.98 -6.66
N ASP A 116 14.00 -17.07 -6.52
CA ASP A 116 13.06 -17.55 -7.54
C ASP A 116 11.73 -16.78 -7.47
N TYR A 117 11.77 -15.46 -7.80
CA TYR A 117 10.60 -14.61 -7.99
C TYR A 117 10.48 -14.20 -9.45
N GLN A 118 9.24 -14.07 -9.96
CA GLN A 118 8.95 -13.71 -11.34
C GLN A 118 8.74 -12.22 -11.54
N GLY A 119 8.57 -11.46 -10.46
CA GLY A 119 8.37 -10.01 -10.54
C GLY A 119 8.23 -9.36 -9.17
N LEU A 120 8.36 -8.03 -9.15
CA LEU A 120 8.15 -7.17 -7.99
C LEU A 120 7.04 -6.17 -8.31
N VAL A 121 6.07 -6.05 -7.41
CA VAL A 121 5.03 -5.02 -7.47
C VAL A 121 5.21 -4.04 -6.31
N VAL A 122 5.29 -2.75 -6.59
CA VAL A 122 5.20 -1.70 -5.57
C VAL A 122 3.74 -1.25 -5.50
N TYR A 123 3.09 -1.51 -4.37
CA TYR A 123 1.66 -1.26 -4.20
C TYR A 123 1.29 -0.92 -2.76
N ASN A 124 0.41 0.05 -2.58
CA ASN A 124 -0.12 0.47 -1.29
C ASN A 124 -1.65 0.46 -1.31
N GLU A 125 -2.29 -0.16 -0.32
CA GLU A 125 -3.74 -0.03 -0.11
C GLU A 125 -4.05 1.24 0.67
N ALA A 126 -3.67 2.38 0.12
CA ALA A 126 -3.92 3.71 0.67
C ALA A 126 -4.57 4.61 -0.40
N MET A 127 -5.04 5.79 0.01
CA MET A 127 -5.63 6.76 -0.93
C MET A 127 -4.62 7.24 -1.98
N ASN A 128 -3.34 7.26 -1.63
CA ASN A 128 -2.27 7.75 -2.49
C ASN A 128 -1.12 6.76 -2.56
N PHE A 129 -0.46 6.70 -3.69
CA PHE A 129 0.72 5.87 -3.89
C PHE A 129 1.87 6.35 -3.01
N SER A 130 2.28 7.62 -3.16
CA SER A 130 3.32 8.22 -2.31
C SER A 130 3.34 9.74 -2.44
N ALA A 131 3.55 10.43 -1.31
CA ALA A 131 3.80 11.86 -1.25
C ALA A 131 5.25 12.25 -1.64
N GLY A 132 6.09 11.26 -1.97
CA GLY A 132 7.47 11.49 -2.38
C GLY A 132 8.50 11.35 -1.25
N ALA A 133 9.69 11.86 -1.49
CA ALA A 133 10.78 11.80 -0.51
C ALA A 133 10.42 12.50 0.81
N ASP A 134 10.89 11.96 1.92
CA ASP A 134 10.67 12.56 3.25
C ASP A 134 11.53 13.81 3.43
N LEU A 135 10.90 14.96 3.25
CA LEU A 135 11.56 16.26 3.37
C LEU A 135 12.04 16.55 4.80
N ASN A 136 11.42 15.97 5.84
CA ASN A 136 11.87 16.18 7.21
C ASN A 136 13.28 15.62 7.44
N THR A 137 13.58 14.48 6.81
CA THR A 137 14.93 13.92 6.83
C THR A 137 15.94 14.91 6.22
N MET A 138 15.62 15.49 5.05
CA MET A 138 16.52 16.43 4.38
C MET A 138 16.67 17.76 5.14
N ILE A 139 15.56 18.30 5.67
CA ILE A 139 15.59 19.51 6.48
C ILE A 139 16.47 19.29 7.73
N GLY A 140 16.26 18.18 8.44
CA GLY A 140 17.04 17.86 9.63
C GLY A 140 18.55 17.64 9.38
N LEU A 141 18.93 17.26 8.16
CA LEU A 141 20.34 17.21 7.75
C LEU A 141 20.85 18.60 7.36
N ALA A 142 20.05 19.40 6.66
CA ALA A 142 20.41 20.77 6.27
C ALA A 142 20.59 21.68 7.50
N ASP A 143 19.72 21.59 8.52
CA ASP A 143 19.83 22.34 9.77
C ASP A 143 21.13 22.04 10.53
N LYS A 144 21.72 20.87 10.30
CA LYS A 144 23.01 20.45 10.85
C LYS A 144 24.19 20.70 9.90
N GLU A 145 23.93 21.32 8.76
CA GLU A 145 24.91 21.51 7.70
C GLU A 145 25.56 20.19 7.22
N ASP A 146 24.85 19.05 7.37
CA ASP A 146 25.34 17.73 6.96
C ASP A 146 25.05 17.49 5.46
N TRP A 147 25.77 18.20 4.62
CA TRP A 147 25.67 18.08 3.15
C TRP A 147 26.07 16.68 2.66
N THR A 148 27.01 16.05 3.35
CA THR A 148 27.38 14.65 3.05
C THR A 148 26.25 13.67 3.33
N GLY A 149 25.49 13.89 4.40
CA GLY A 149 24.29 13.12 4.71
C GLY A 149 23.22 13.28 3.65
N ILE A 150 22.99 14.50 3.18
CA ILE A 150 22.05 14.78 2.08
C ILE A 150 22.49 14.07 0.79
N ASP A 151 23.76 14.17 0.41
CA ASP A 151 24.28 13.50 -0.78
C ASP A 151 24.11 11.97 -0.69
N LYS A 152 24.42 11.36 0.45
CA LYS A 152 24.21 9.93 0.69
C LYS A 152 22.75 9.54 0.57
N TYR A 153 21.84 10.34 1.13
CA TYR A 153 20.40 10.07 1.05
C TYR A 153 19.90 10.10 -0.40
N LEU A 154 20.27 11.13 -1.15
CA LEU A 154 19.87 11.28 -2.55
C LEU A 154 20.52 10.20 -3.43
N SER A 155 21.80 9.95 -3.24
CA SER A 155 22.51 8.91 -3.98
C SER A 155 21.93 7.52 -3.75
N HIS A 156 21.56 7.20 -2.51
CA HIS A 156 20.90 5.93 -2.18
C HIS A 156 19.53 5.84 -2.88
N PHE A 157 18.70 6.89 -2.79
CA PHE A 157 17.40 6.94 -3.44
C PHE A 157 17.52 6.69 -4.96
N GLN A 158 18.40 7.43 -5.62
CA GLN A 158 18.66 7.29 -7.07
C GLN A 158 19.17 5.89 -7.42
N ASN A 159 20.04 5.31 -6.59
CA ASN A 159 20.56 3.96 -6.80
C ASN A 159 19.45 2.90 -6.73
N VAL A 160 18.53 3.01 -5.78
CA VAL A 160 17.38 2.09 -5.68
C VAL A 160 16.48 2.21 -6.92
N CYS A 161 16.17 3.43 -7.34
CA CYS A 161 15.41 3.68 -8.57
C CYS A 161 16.11 3.07 -9.79
N ARG A 162 17.44 3.22 -9.89
CA ARG A 162 18.23 2.64 -10.98
C ARG A 162 18.24 1.11 -10.94
N LYS A 163 18.35 0.49 -9.74
CA LYS A 163 18.23 -0.96 -9.59
C LYS A 163 16.88 -1.47 -10.10
N MET A 164 15.78 -0.79 -9.77
CA MET A 164 14.44 -1.14 -10.27
C MET A 164 14.39 -1.08 -11.80
N LYS A 165 14.84 0.03 -12.39
CA LYS A 165 14.82 0.25 -13.84
C LYS A 165 15.58 -0.82 -14.62
N TYR A 166 16.69 -1.30 -14.10
CA TYR A 166 17.57 -2.26 -14.76
C TYR A 166 17.49 -3.67 -14.16
N ALA A 167 16.43 -3.95 -13.40
CA ALA A 167 16.19 -5.30 -12.88
C ALA A 167 16.04 -6.30 -14.05
N SER A 168 16.57 -7.51 -13.86
CA SER A 168 16.50 -8.57 -14.88
C SER A 168 15.09 -9.17 -15.03
N LYS A 169 14.22 -8.92 -14.05
CA LYS A 169 12.84 -9.40 -13.99
C LYS A 169 11.88 -8.21 -13.86
N PRO A 170 10.61 -8.35 -14.27
CA PRO A 170 9.65 -7.25 -14.25
C PRO A 170 9.48 -6.60 -12.88
N THR A 171 9.55 -5.27 -12.85
CA THR A 171 9.12 -4.43 -11.74
C THR A 171 7.92 -3.61 -12.18
N ILE A 172 6.91 -3.45 -11.33
CA ILE A 172 5.66 -2.77 -11.66
C ILE A 172 5.25 -1.90 -10.47
N SER A 173 4.93 -0.64 -10.72
CA SER A 173 4.25 0.23 -9.75
C SER A 173 2.76 0.26 -10.01
N ALA A 174 1.97 -0.29 -9.10
CA ALA A 174 0.50 -0.23 -9.16
C ALA A 174 0.02 1.09 -8.53
N VAL A 175 0.11 2.17 -9.29
CA VAL A 175 -0.18 3.53 -8.83
C VAL A 175 -1.67 3.75 -8.67
N ALA A 176 -2.10 4.14 -7.47
CA ALA A 176 -3.44 4.61 -7.17
C ALA A 176 -3.37 5.95 -6.43
N GLY A 177 -4.18 6.91 -6.84
CA GLY A 177 -4.14 8.26 -6.27
C GLY A 177 -2.87 9.02 -6.63
N LEU A 178 -2.39 9.86 -5.71
CA LEU A 178 -1.25 10.74 -5.96
C LEU A 178 0.08 9.97 -5.90
N ALA A 179 0.96 10.25 -6.86
CA ALA A 179 2.37 9.91 -6.86
C ALA A 179 3.15 11.21 -7.12
N ILE A 180 3.79 11.78 -6.10
CA ILE A 180 4.38 13.11 -6.14
C ILE A 180 5.89 13.02 -5.92
N GLY A 181 6.68 13.85 -6.63
CA GLY A 181 8.13 13.92 -6.47
C GLY A 181 8.79 12.55 -6.50
N GLY A 182 9.52 12.17 -5.46
CA GLY A 182 10.15 10.86 -5.35
C GLY A 182 9.20 9.66 -5.51
N GLY A 183 7.91 9.81 -5.17
CA GLY A 183 6.91 8.78 -5.43
C GLY A 183 6.65 8.58 -6.93
N PHE A 184 6.63 9.67 -7.70
CA PHE A 184 6.54 9.62 -9.15
C PHE A 184 7.84 9.08 -9.77
N GLU A 185 9.00 9.47 -9.21
CA GLU A 185 10.30 8.95 -9.66
C GLU A 185 10.36 7.43 -9.50
N VAL A 186 9.95 6.87 -8.36
CA VAL A 186 9.85 5.41 -8.17
C VAL A 186 8.89 4.80 -9.19
N ALA A 187 7.72 5.39 -9.40
CA ALA A 187 6.72 4.88 -10.34
C ALA A 187 7.23 4.85 -11.80
N CYS A 188 8.07 5.81 -12.19
CA CYS A 188 8.62 5.88 -13.54
C CYS A 188 9.80 4.93 -13.81
N GLN A 189 10.32 4.26 -12.78
CA GLN A 189 11.46 3.33 -12.91
C GLN A 189 11.03 1.85 -12.90
N THR A 190 9.75 1.59 -13.10
CA THR A 190 9.17 0.25 -13.15
C THR A 190 8.58 -0.09 -14.49
#